data_3dfa8f0e06aa4c10ffd8fcd9a37a0638
#
_entry.id   3dfa8f0e06aa4c10ffd8fcd9a37a0638
#
_cell.length_a   1.000
_cell.length_b   1.000
_cell.length_c   1.000
_cell.angle_alpha   90.00
_cell.angle_beta   90.00
_cell.angle_gamma   90.00
#
_symmetry.space_group_name_H-M   'P 1'
#
loop_
_entity.id
_entity.type
_entity.pdbx_description
1 polymer ?
#
loop_
_entity_poly.entity_id
_entity_poly.type
_entity_poly.pdbx_seq_one_letter_code
_entity_poly.pdbx_strand_id
1 'polypeptide(L)'
;MNIKRTLFLLSIALLTFGVLGCEEYGKVDQGRVIAFDKDKQTVTVIEDKNMDSQNPDYAILPPHTYTMPTDPAERGADPKVGMRLKLDVDAKIIKIFNTQTQAIEDLPITIVDVQKDIAKDHPLVFDKDKNAAKKFPVVDKDKKTIAIYSGRQKMLATFSVPEAYNDFPENTWDAGDEVRIYWKEKGKAIRFMNITKTDIFKK
;
A
#
# COMPACT_ATOMS: atom_id res chain seq x y z
N MET A 1 -57.62 -35.76 -1.41
CA MET A 1 -56.25 -35.24 -1.62
C MET A 1 -55.47 -35.51 -0.34
N ASN A 2 -54.48 -36.40 -0.37
CA ASN A 2 -53.83 -36.93 0.85
C ASN A 2 -52.95 -35.90 1.52
N ILE A 3 -53.34 -35.47 2.70
CA ILE A 3 -52.61 -34.49 3.54
C ILE A 3 -51.12 -34.85 3.72
N LYS A 4 -50.80 -36.13 3.81
CA LYS A 4 -49.40 -36.63 3.88
C LYS A 4 -48.54 -36.31 2.61
N ARG A 5 -49.17 -36.32 1.42
CA ARG A 5 -48.45 -35.91 0.17
C ARG A 5 -48.24 -34.40 0.09
N THR A 6 -49.17 -33.61 0.59
CA THR A 6 -49.05 -32.17 0.58
C THR A 6 -48.01 -31.68 1.60
N LEU A 7 -47.93 -32.34 2.77
CA LEU A 7 -46.86 -32.07 3.76
C LEU A 7 -45.45 -32.43 3.25
N PHE A 8 -45.34 -33.55 2.51
CA PHE A 8 -44.06 -33.99 1.95
C PHE A 8 -43.55 -33.05 0.84
N LEU A 9 -44.45 -32.53 0.01
CA LEU A 9 -44.12 -31.53 -1.01
C LEU A 9 -43.77 -30.18 -0.42
N LEU A 10 -44.38 -29.77 0.68
CA LEU A 10 -44.08 -28.54 1.39
C LEU A 10 -42.71 -28.60 2.06
N SER A 11 -42.32 -29.75 2.63
CA SER A 11 -40.99 -29.94 3.22
C SER A 11 -39.84 -29.96 2.21
N ILE A 12 -40.08 -30.48 0.98
CA ILE A 12 -39.07 -30.38 -0.10
C ILE A 12 -38.92 -28.97 -0.62
N ALA A 13 -40.01 -28.19 -0.72
CA ALA A 13 -39.94 -26.79 -1.14
C ALA A 13 -39.22 -25.90 -0.11
N LEU A 14 -39.33 -26.16 1.20
CA LEU A 14 -38.58 -25.44 2.23
C LEU A 14 -37.08 -25.76 2.22
N LEU A 15 -36.68 -26.99 1.86
CA LEU A 15 -35.28 -27.40 1.79
C LEU A 15 -34.56 -26.80 0.58
N THR A 16 -35.26 -26.48 -0.51
CA THR A 16 -34.66 -25.87 -1.71
C THR A 16 -34.40 -24.35 -1.57
N PHE A 17 -35.10 -23.66 -0.67
CA PHE A 17 -34.85 -22.23 -0.40
C PHE A 17 -33.65 -21.96 0.51
N GLY A 18 -33.15 -22.94 1.24
CA GLY A 18 -32.01 -22.81 2.15
C GLY A 18 -30.62 -22.81 1.47
N VAL A 19 -30.51 -23.11 0.18
CA VAL A 19 -29.21 -23.30 -0.49
C VAL A 19 -28.84 -22.10 -1.38
N LEU A 20 -29.70 -21.11 -1.55
CA LEU A 20 -29.46 -19.94 -2.42
C LEU A 20 -28.87 -18.74 -1.70
N GLY A 21 -28.44 -18.86 -0.45
CA GLY A 21 -28.01 -17.76 0.40
C GLY A 21 -26.53 -17.72 0.79
N CYS A 22 -25.65 -18.49 0.17
CA CYS A 22 -24.22 -18.25 0.32
C CYS A 22 -23.80 -17.14 -0.64
N GLU A 23 -24.08 -15.88 -0.29
CA GLU A 23 -23.28 -14.78 -0.85
C GLU A 23 -21.83 -15.03 -0.43
N GLU A 24 -21.00 -15.30 -1.41
CA GLU A 24 -19.55 -15.45 -1.18
C GLU A 24 -19.06 -14.11 -0.63
N TYR A 25 -18.73 -14.08 0.66
CA TYR A 25 -18.17 -12.90 1.29
C TYR A 25 -16.89 -12.52 0.53
N GLY A 26 -16.80 -11.25 0.14
CA GLY A 26 -15.60 -10.75 -0.51
C GLY A 26 -14.41 -10.77 0.45
N LYS A 27 -13.22 -10.67 -0.12
CA LYS A 27 -11.94 -10.60 0.58
C LYS A 27 -11.41 -9.18 0.59
N VAL A 28 -10.53 -8.91 1.52
CA VAL A 28 -9.86 -7.62 1.66
C VAL A 28 -8.37 -7.87 1.62
N ASP A 29 -7.70 -7.20 0.68
CA ASP A 29 -6.25 -7.12 0.67
C ASP A 29 -5.85 -5.69 1.06
N GLN A 30 -4.83 -5.57 1.88
CA GLN A 30 -4.19 -4.31 2.22
C GLN A 30 -2.74 -4.39 1.76
N GLY A 31 -2.18 -3.28 1.27
CA GLY A 31 -0.80 -3.33 0.83
C GLY A 31 -0.30 -2.00 0.28
N ARG A 32 0.97 -2.04 -0.13
CA ARG A 32 1.68 -0.88 -0.65
C ARG A 32 1.70 -0.88 -2.17
N VAL A 33 1.35 0.27 -2.75
CA VAL A 33 1.28 0.44 -4.20
C VAL A 33 2.68 0.57 -4.80
N ILE A 34 2.99 -0.34 -5.73
CA ILE A 34 4.24 -0.36 -6.48
C ILE A 34 4.07 -0.01 -7.97
N ALA A 35 2.84 -0.09 -8.50
CA ALA A 35 2.52 0.40 -9.83
C ALA A 35 1.07 0.89 -9.91
N PHE A 36 0.82 1.89 -10.74
CA PHE A 36 -0.49 2.40 -11.07
C PHE A 36 -0.52 2.83 -12.53
N ASP A 37 -1.36 2.19 -13.33
CA ASP A 37 -1.61 2.54 -14.73
C ASP A 37 -2.96 3.25 -14.81
N LYS A 38 -2.90 4.56 -15.03
CA LYS A 38 -4.09 5.41 -15.07
C LYS A 38 -4.96 5.15 -16.30
N ASP A 39 -4.35 4.78 -17.41
CA ASP A 39 -5.08 4.55 -18.67
C ASP A 39 -5.83 3.21 -18.63
N LYS A 40 -5.16 2.17 -18.12
CA LYS A 40 -5.75 0.85 -17.92
C LYS A 40 -6.57 0.73 -16.63
N GLN A 41 -6.52 1.75 -15.77
CA GLN A 41 -7.18 1.75 -14.47
C GLN A 41 -6.79 0.51 -13.65
N THR A 42 -5.49 0.22 -13.57
CA THR A 42 -4.97 -0.91 -12.78
C THR A 42 -3.98 -0.44 -11.71
N VAL A 43 -4.03 -1.09 -10.57
CA VAL A 43 -3.12 -0.88 -9.46
C VAL A 43 -2.45 -2.19 -9.09
N THR A 44 -1.12 -2.15 -8.86
CA THR A 44 -0.36 -3.30 -8.39
C THR A 44 0.17 -3.03 -6.99
N VAL A 45 -0.03 -3.99 -6.09
CA VAL A 45 0.31 -3.86 -4.68
C VAL A 45 1.18 -5.03 -4.20
N ILE A 46 2.11 -4.73 -3.27
CA ILE A 46 2.69 -5.73 -2.39
C ILE A 46 1.77 -5.84 -1.19
N GLU A 47 1.23 -7.03 -0.97
CA GLU A 47 0.28 -7.29 0.11
C GLU A 47 0.97 -7.23 1.48
N ASP A 48 0.30 -6.58 2.43
CA ASP A 48 0.65 -6.60 3.85
C ASP A 48 -0.07 -7.77 4.52
N LYS A 49 0.67 -8.81 4.84
CA LYS A 49 0.14 -10.02 5.50
C LYS A 49 -0.52 -9.73 6.84
N ASN A 50 -0.03 -8.73 7.56
CA ASN A 50 -0.55 -8.37 8.88
C ASN A 50 -1.77 -7.45 8.80
N MET A 51 -2.03 -6.83 7.64
CA MET A 51 -3.05 -5.77 7.47
C MET A 51 -2.93 -4.65 8.53
N ASP A 52 -1.71 -4.42 9.01
CA ASP A 52 -1.38 -3.43 10.03
C ASP A 52 -0.41 -2.39 9.48
N SER A 53 -0.93 -1.22 9.14
CA SER A 53 -0.13 -0.13 8.59
C SER A 53 0.96 0.40 9.55
N GLN A 54 0.90 0.05 10.84
CA GLN A 54 1.93 0.42 11.83
C GLN A 54 3.06 -0.61 11.90
N ASN A 55 2.74 -1.89 11.67
CA ASN A 55 3.69 -2.99 11.67
C ASN A 55 3.45 -3.93 10.47
N PRO A 56 3.63 -3.43 9.24
CA PRO A 56 3.36 -4.19 8.02
C PRO A 56 4.36 -5.33 7.82
N ASP A 57 3.86 -6.44 7.26
CA ASP A 57 4.67 -7.55 6.76
C ASP A 57 4.50 -7.69 5.24
N TYR A 58 5.42 -7.08 4.50
CA TYR A 58 5.46 -7.14 3.04
C TYR A 58 6.33 -8.33 2.59
N ALA A 59 5.82 -9.55 2.71
CA ALA A 59 6.54 -10.77 2.34
C ALA A 59 5.85 -11.55 1.22
N ILE A 60 4.65 -11.14 0.79
CA ILE A 60 3.84 -11.88 -0.18
C ILE A 60 4.22 -11.50 -1.62
N LEU A 61 4.65 -12.51 -2.38
CA LEU A 61 4.96 -12.42 -3.80
C LEU A 61 4.21 -13.52 -4.58
N PRO A 62 3.94 -13.34 -5.87
CA PRO A 62 4.15 -12.11 -6.66
C PRO A 62 3.21 -10.97 -6.24
N PRO A 63 3.50 -9.72 -6.64
CA PRO A 63 2.60 -8.61 -6.42
C PRO A 63 1.21 -8.87 -7.02
N HIS A 64 0.17 -8.37 -6.38
CA HIS A 64 -1.20 -8.52 -6.86
C HIS A 64 -1.64 -7.29 -7.68
N THR A 65 -2.18 -7.53 -8.87
CA THR A 65 -2.73 -6.46 -9.73
C THR A 65 -4.25 -6.53 -9.72
N TYR A 66 -4.89 -5.36 -9.55
CA TYR A 66 -6.33 -5.19 -9.54
C TYR A 66 -6.75 -4.15 -10.56
N THR A 67 -7.83 -4.42 -11.29
CA THR A 67 -8.58 -3.40 -12.01
C THR A 67 -9.34 -2.55 -11.00
N MET A 68 -9.28 -1.22 -11.14
CA MET A 68 -9.95 -0.28 -10.24
C MET A 68 -11.48 -0.35 -10.41
N PRO A 69 -12.26 -0.01 -9.37
CA PRO A 69 -13.70 0.10 -9.49
C PRO A 69 -14.10 1.10 -10.59
N THR A 70 -15.14 0.78 -11.35
CA THR A 70 -15.72 1.70 -12.35
C THR A 70 -16.59 2.77 -11.71
N ASP A 71 -17.22 2.46 -10.58
CA ASP A 71 -18.01 3.42 -9.81
C ASP A 71 -17.09 4.39 -9.05
N PRO A 72 -17.18 5.71 -9.32
CA PRO A 72 -16.40 6.72 -8.61
C PRO A 72 -16.64 6.75 -7.10
N ALA A 73 -17.83 6.35 -6.62
CA ALA A 73 -18.15 6.30 -5.19
C ALA A 73 -17.38 5.21 -4.44
N GLU A 74 -16.98 4.15 -5.15
CA GLU A 74 -16.19 3.04 -4.61
C GLU A 74 -14.68 3.22 -4.82
N ARG A 75 -14.29 4.36 -5.39
CA ARG A 75 -12.93 4.65 -5.78
C ARG A 75 -12.36 5.80 -4.96
N GLY A 76 -11.35 5.51 -4.15
CA GLY A 76 -10.57 6.52 -3.44
C GLY A 76 -9.64 7.32 -4.37
N ALA A 77 -8.87 8.24 -3.78
CA ALA A 77 -7.90 9.05 -4.52
C ALA A 77 -6.85 8.18 -5.24
N ASP A 78 -6.43 8.63 -6.44
CA ASP A 78 -5.37 7.98 -7.21
C ASP A 78 -4.12 7.77 -6.32
N PRO A 79 -3.54 6.56 -6.31
CA PRO A 79 -2.44 6.25 -5.42
C PRO A 79 -1.10 6.79 -5.92
N LYS A 80 -0.22 7.10 -4.98
CA LYS A 80 1.20 7.34 -5.24
C LYS A 80 1.93 5.99 -5.33
N VAL A 81 2.81 5.87 -6.31
CA VAL A 81 3.66 4.70 -6.53
C VAL A 81 5.00 4.88 -5.84
N GLY A 82 5.54 3.80 -5.25
CA GLY A 82 6.89 3.78 -4.69
C GLY A 82 7.32 2.37 -4.31
N MET A 83 8.63 2.10 -4.42
CA MET A 83 9.16 0.76 -4.23
C MET A 83 9.63 0.51 -2.79
N ARG A 84 9.82 1.55 -1.98
CA ARG A 84 10.24 1.40 -0.59
C ARG A 84 9.10 0.86 0.26
N LEU A 85 9.31 -0.30 0.83
CA LEU A 85 8.37 -0.98 1.71
C LEU A 85 8.59 -0.59 3.18
N LYS A 86 9.85 -0.59 3.63
CA LYS A 86 10.20 -0.24 5.02
C LYS A 86 11.56 0.46 5.07
N LEU A 87 11.73 1.40 6.00
CA LEU A 87 13.02 1.92 6.42
C LEU A 87 13.18 1.64 7.91
N ASP A 88 14.20 0.89 8.28
CA ASP A 88 14.58 0.58 9.64
C ASP A 88 15.97 1.18 9.91
N VAL A 89 15.94 2.34 10.56
CA VAL A 89 17.17 3.10 10.83
C VAL A 89 18.03 2.43 11.91
N ASP A 90 17.39 1.79 12.89
CA ASP A 90 18.09 1.14 14.00
C ASP A 90 18.76 -0.17 13.52
N ALA A 91 18.07 -0.95 12.70
CA ALA A 91 18.64 -2.13 12.04
C ALA A 91 19.55 -1.77 10.86
N LYS A 92 19.59 -0.51 10.40
CA LYS A 92 20.32 -0.03 9.22
C LYS A 92 19.95 -0.79 7.95
N ILE A 93 18.66 -1.00 7.73
CA ILE A 93 18.12 -1.72 6.57
C ILE A 93 17.03 -0.89 5.92
N ILE A 94 17.06 -0.86 4.58
CA ILE A 94 15.93 -0.41 3.77
C ILE A 94 15.39 -1.61 2.98
N LYS A 95 14.09 -1.87 3.11
CA LYS A 95 13.39 -2.90 2.36
C LYS A 95 12.74 -2.27 1.15
N ILE A 96 13.05 -2.79 -0.04
CA ILE A 96 12.49 -2.33 -1.32
C ILE A 96 11.90 -3.50 -2.10
N PHE A 97 11.00 -3.19 -3.03
CA PHE A 97 10.66 -4.09 -4.13
C PHE A 97 11.52 -3.74 -5.34
N ASN A 98 12.38 -4.66 -5.73
CA ASN A 98 13.23 -4.49 -6.92
C ASN A 98 12.45 -4.91 -8.16
N THR A 99 12.15 -3.96 -9.04
CA THR A 99 11.37 -4.20 -10.26
C THR A 99 12.14 -4.99 -11.32
N GLN A 100 13.47 -5.02 -11.26
CA GLN A 100 14.30 -5.78 -12.20
C GLN A 100 14.32 -7.26 -11.86
N THR A 101 14.47 -7.58 -10.58
CA THR A 101 14.52 -8.97 -10.07
C THR A 101 13.13 -9.50 -9.68
N GLN A 102 12.10 -8.63 -9.62
CA GLN A 102 10.77 -8.94 -9.12
C GLN A 102 10.78 -9.54 -7.70
N ALA A 103 11.73 -9.09 -6.89
CA ALA A 103 11.97 -9.58 -5.54
C ALA A 103 11.88 -8.45 -4.50
N ILE A 104 11.59 -8.83 -3.26
CA ILE A 104 11.74 -7.97 -2.10
C ILE A 104 13.17 -8.12 -1.59
N GLU A 105 13.87 -7.01 -1.45
CA GLU A 105 15.27 -6.98 -1.06
C GLU A 105 15.45 -6.16 0.22
N ASP A 106 16.23 -6.69 1.16
CA ASP A 106 16.69 -6.00 2.35
C ASP A 106 18.11 -5.48 2.09
N LEU A 107 18.23 -4.18 1.86
CA LEU A 107 19.50 -3.55 1.56
C LEU A 107 20.11 -2.96 2.81
N PRO A 108 21.38 -3.27 3.13
CA PRO A 108 22.10 -2.59 4.20
C PRO A 108 22.31 -1.12 3.79
N ILE A 109 22.12 -0.21 4.76
CA ILE A 109 22.35 1.22 4.57
C ILE A 109 23.42 1.72 5.51
N THR A 110 24.17 2.74 5.06
CA THR A 110 25.09 3.47 5.92
C THR A 110 24.44 4.79 6.31
N ILE A 111 24.13 4.95 7.59
CA ILE A 111 23.53 6.17 8.12
C ILE A 111 24.57 7.32 8.08
N VAL A 112 24.16 8.44 7.49
CA VAL A 112 24.92 9.68 7.45
C VAL A 112 24.43 10.65 8.53
N ASP A 113 23.11 10.81 8.64
CA ASP A 113 22.47 11.67 9.65
C ASP A 113 21.06 11.17 9.98
N VAL A 114 20.65 11.32 11.24
CA VAL A 114 19.29 11.03 11.69
C VAL A 114 18.84 12.11 12.66
N GLN A 115 17.80 12.81 12.30
CA GLN A 115 17.17 13.81 13.14
C GLN A 115 15.77 13.33 13.56
N LYS A 116 15.55 13.25 14.86
CA LYS A 116 14.27 12.87 15.48
C LYS A 116 13.48 14.12 15.90
N ASP A 117 12.20 13.91 16.21
CA ASP A 117 11.26 14.95 16.64
C ASP A 117 11.02 16.06 15.62
N ILE A 118 11.23 15.78 14.34
CA ILE A 118 10.98 16.70 13.23
C ILE A 118 9.48 16.76 12.94
N ALA A 119 8.84 17.83 13.39
CA ALA A 119 7.42 18.10 13.08
C ALA A 119 7.22 18.43 11.59
N LYS A 120 5.98 18.30 11.10
CA LYS A 120 5.65 18.54 9.66
C LYS A 120 5.89 19.98 9.19
N ASP A 121 5.89 20.94 10.09
CA ASP A 121 6.13 22.37 9.86
C ASP A 121 7.57 22.82 10.15
N HIS A 122 8.44 21.86 10.51
CA HIS A 122 9.84 22.13 10.78
C HIS A 122 10.58 22.62 9.51
N PRO A 123 11.46 23.64 9.59
CA PRO A 123 12.14 24.23 8.42
C PRO A 123 12.93 23.24 7.55
N LEU A 124 13.37 22.12 8.09
CA LEU A 124 14.06 21.07 7.32
C LEU A 124 13.13 20.39 6.33
N VAL A 125 11.84 20.29 6.64
CA VAL A 125 10.84 19.51 5.86
C VAL A 125 9.69 20.36 5.33
N PHE A 126 9.64 21.64 5.71
CA PHE A 126 8.63 22.59 5.27
C PHE A 126 9.30 23.88 4.75
N ASP A 127 8.81 24.38 3.62
CA ASP A 127 9.22 25.63 3.01
C ASP A 127 8.19 26.70 3.39
N LYS A 128 8.59 27.63 4.30
CA LYS A 128 7.69 28.67 4.80
C LYS A 128 7.35 29.72 3.72
N ASP A 129 8.28 29.99 2.81
CA ASP A 129 8.07 30.97 1.76
C ASP A 129 7.05 30.52 0.73
N LYS A 130 7.05 29.21 0.45
CA LYS A 130 6.09 28.55 -0.44
C LYS A 130 4.85 28.04 0.29
N ASN A 131 4.84 28.10 1.62
CA ASN A 131 3.81 27.49 2.48
C ASN A 131 3.50 26.04 2.09
N ALA A 132 4.54 25.24 1.87
CA ALA A 132 4.42 23.88 1.35
C ALA A 132 5.45 22.93 1.97
N ALA A 133 5.05 21.66 2.12
CA ALA A 133 5.98 20.60 2.50
C ALA A 133 7.04 20.41 1.40
N LYS A 134 8.28 20.21 1.83
CA LYS A 134 9.37 19.82 0.91
C LYS A 134 9.13 18.40 0.40
N LYS A 135 9.59 18.15 -0.82
CA LYS A 135 9.45 16.82 -1.43
C LYS A 135 10.53 15.86 -0.90
N PHE A 136 10.11 14.66 -0.58
CA PHE A 136 10.97 13.53 -0.24
C PHE A 136 10.53 12.29 -1.00
N PRO A 137 11.45 11.35 -1.32
CA PRO A 137 12.89 11.37 -1.02
C PRO A 137 13.65 12.47 -1.77
N VAL A 138 14.81 12.89 -1.23
CA VAL A 138 15.79 13.70 -1.95
C VAL A 138 17.01 12.82 -2.21
N VAL A 139 17.35 12.62 -3.49
CA VAL A 139 18.51 11.85 -3.92
C VAL A 139 19.61 12.81 -4.35
N ASP A 140 20.71 12.82 -3.62
CA ASP A 140 21.93 13.57 -3.94
C ASP A 140 22.92 12.63 -4.62
N LYS A 141 23.01 12.73 -5.95
CA LYS A 141 23.86 11.84 -6.77
C LYS A 141 25.35 12.11 -6.54
N ASP A 142 25.74 13.34 -6.27
CA ASP A 142 27.15 13.72 -6.06
C ASP A 142 27.65 13.16 -4.72
N LYS A 143 26.84 13.23 -3.69
CA LYS A 143 27.15 12.68 -2.36
C LYS A 143 26.77 11.21 -2.22
N LYS A 144 26.10 10.64 -3.20
CA LYS A 144 25.54 9.27 -3.17
C LYS A 144 24.68 9.05 -1.91
N THR A 145 23.83 10.02 -1.55
CA THR A 145 22.99 9.97 -0.37
C THR A 145 21.52 10.14 -0.70
N ILE A 146 20.68 9.58 0.15
CA ILE A 146 19.23 9.63 0.05
C ILE A 146 18.70 10.18 1.38
N ALA A 147 17.90 11.25 1.32
CA ALA A 147 17.21 11.79 2.48
C ALA A 147 15.72 11.45 2.42
N ILE A 148 15.20 10.89 3.51
CA ILE A 148 13.81 10.47 3.65
C ILE A 148 13.21 11.11 4.90
N TYR A 149 12.04 11.73 4.77
CA TYR A 149 11.26 12.20 5.90
C TYR A 149 10.07 11.27 6.16
N SER A 150 9.91 10.86 7.40
CA SER A 150 8.76 10.13 7.92
C SER A 150 7.96 11.02 8.87
N GLY A 151 6.85 11.57 8.40
CA GLY A 151 5.97 12.40 9.26
C GLY A 151 5.31 11.60 10.40
N ARG A 152 5.14 10.27 10.24
CA ARG A 152 4.62 9.38 11.29
C ARG A 152 5.63 9.22 12.42
N GLN A 153 6.89 8.97 12.08
CA GLN A 153 7.99 8.80 13.04
C GLN A 153 8.61 10.13 13.47
N LYS A 154 8.19 11.26 12.87
CA LYS A 154 8.80 12.58 13.04
C LYS A 154 10.32 12.52 12.86
N MET A 155 10.78 11.84 11.83
CA MET A 155 12.19 11.54 11.62
C MET A 155 12.61 11.93 10.20
N LEU A 156 13.75 12.62 10.10
CA LEU A 156 14.47 12.85 8.86
C LEU A 156 15.76 12.05 8.91
N ALA A 157 15.92 11.10 7.99
CA ALA A 157 17.09 10.24 7.90
C ALA A 157 17.80 10.45 6.56
N THR A 158 19.12 10.61 6.60
CA THR A 158 20.00 10.65 5.44
C THR A 158 20.96 9.47 5.50
N PHE A 159 21.06 8.71 4.45
CA PHE A 159 21.87 7.50 4.36
C PHE A 159 22.38 7.26 2.95
N SER A 160 23.36 6.39 2.79
CA SER A 160 23.81 5.84 1.51
C SER A 160 23.42 4.36 1.39
N VAL A 161 23.30 3.89 0.15
CA VAL A 161 23.02 2.50 -0.23
C VAL A 161 24.26 1.89 -0.87
N PRO A 162 24.32 0.55 -1.05
CA PRO A 162 25.40 -0.10 -1.79
C PRO A 162 25.52 0.46 -3.22
N GLU A 163 26.73 0.55 -3.74
CA GLU A 163 27.03 1.22 -5.02
C GLU A 163 26.18 0.74 -6.21
N ALA A 164 25.88 -0.55 -6.26
CA ALA A 164 25.03 -1.14 -7.29
C ALA A 164 23.62 -0.54 -7.38
N TYR A 165 23.17 0.18 -6.35
CA TYR A 165 21.83 0.77 -6.26
C TYR A 165 21.82 2.29 -6.45
N ASN A 166 22.99 2.93 -6.62
CA ASN A 166 23.06 4.40 -6.74
C ASN A 166 22.33 4.94 -7.99
N ASP A 167 22.25 4.14 -9.06
CA ASP A 167 21.60 4.53 -10.32
C ASP A 167 20.12 4.12 -10.39
N PHE A 168 19.58 3.59 -9.31
CA PHE A 168 18.15 3.23 -9.25
C PHE A 168 17.28 4.49 -9.35
N PRO A 169 16.09 4.38 -9.98
CA PRO A 169 15.14 5.49 -10.08
C PRO A 169 14.76 6.06 -8.72
N GLU A 170 14.49 7.36 -8.64
CA GLU A 170 14.12 8.04 -7.38
C GLU A 170 12.91 7.41 -6.67
N ASN A 171 11.93 6.92 -7.43
CA ASN A 171 10.76 6.25 -6.89
C ASN A 171 11.08 4.93 -6.18
N THR A 172 12.27 4.37 -6.36
CA THR A 172 12.75 3.22 -5.57
C THR A 172 12.81 3.54 -4.08
N TRP A 173 13.20 4.76 -3.76
CA TRP A 173 13.38 5.24 -2.39
C TRP A 173 12.12 5.84 -1.78
N ASP A 174 11.10 6.03 -2.61
CA ASP A 174 9.81 6.57 -2.17
C ASP A 174 8.87 5.45 -1.69
N ALA A 175 8.07 5.75 -0.70
CA ALA A 175 7.00 4.87 -0.27
C ALA A 175 5.77 5.07 -1.14
N GLY A 176 5.25 4.01 -1.71
CA GLY A 176 3.93 4.01 -2.30
C GLY A 176 2.85 4.25 -1.24
N ASP A 177 1.66 4.65 -1.68
CA ASP A 177 0.53 4.76 -0.76
C ASP A 177 0.11 3.38 -0.24
N GLU A 178 -0.32 3.34 1.00
CA GLU A 178 -0.99 2.19 1.59
C GLU A 178 -2.45 2.21 1.14
N VAL A 179 -2.93 1.08 0.64
CA VAL A 179 -4.29 0.95 0.12
C VAL A 179 -4.98 -0.28 0.68
N ARG A 180 -6.31 -0.24 0.70
CA ARG A 180 -7.17 -1.37 1.03
C ARG A 180 -8.11 -1.63 -0.12
N ILE A 181 -8.19 -2.90 -0.55
CA ILE A 181 -8.92 -3.34 -1.73
C ILE A 181 -9.90 -4.43 -1.32
N TYR A 182 -11.20 -4.18 -1.52
CA TYR A 182 -12.23 -5.20 -1.36
C TYR A 182 -12.54 -5.82 -2.71
N TRP A 183 -12.55 -7.15 -2.78
CA TRP A 183 -12.76 -7.92 -3.99
C TRP A 183 -13.53 -9.22 -3.73
N LYS A 184 -14.26 -9.71 -4.73
CA LYS A 184 -14.89 -11.05 -4.77
C LYS A 184 -14.21 -11.93 -5.80
N GLU A 185 -13.84 -11.37 -6.94
CA GLU A 185 -13.06 -12.03 -7.99
C GLU A 185 -11.62 -11.49 -7.96
N LYS A 186 -10.64 -12.38 -7.89
CA LYS A 186 -9.22 -11.99 -7.83
C LYS A 186 -8.84 -11.12 -9.03
N GLY A 187 -8.18 -10.00 -8.77
CA GLY A 187 -7.79 -9.05 -9.81
C GLY A 187 -8.86 -8.02 -10.19
N LYS A 188 -10.06 -8.06 -9.57
CA LYS A 188 -11.13 -7.08 -9.79
C LYS A 188 -11.50 -6.42 -8.46
N ALA A 189 -11.12 -5.17 -8.28
CA ALA A 189 -11.52 -4.41 -7.10
C ALA A 189 -13.00 -4.01 -7.20
N ILE A 190 -13.77 -4.28 -6.15
CA ILE A 190 -15.14 -3.77 -5.96
C ILE A 190 -15.07 -2.43 -5.25
N ARG A 191 -14.14 -2.29 -4.29
CA ARG A 191 -13.85 -1.04 -3.59
C ARG A 191 -12.34 -0.86 -3.48
N PHE A 192 -11.90 0.38 -3.69
CA PHE A 192 -10.52 0.81 -3.52
C PHE A 192 -10.45 1.99 -2.56
N MET A 193 -9.71 1.83 -1.46
CA MET A 193 -9.49 2.88 -0.48
C MET A 193 -8.00 3.21 -0.39
N ASN A 194 -7.63 4.46 -0.63
CA ASN A 194 -6.29 4.96 -0.37
C ASN A 194 -6.17 5.37 1.10
N ILE A 195 -5.65 4.49 1.95
CA ILE A 195 -5.54 4.73 3.41
C ILE A 195 -4.60 5.90 3.71
N THR A 196 -3.52 6.05 2.93
CA THR A 196 -2.53 7.12 3.14
C THR A 196 -3.15 8.51 2.95
N LYS A 197 -4.10 8.64 2.00
CA LYS A 197 -4.76 9.92 1.67
C LYS A 197 -6.10 10.12 2.36
N THR A 198 -6.68 9.05 2.90
CA THR A 198 -7.96 9.12 3.61
C THR A 198 -7.71 9.48 5.06
N ASP A 199 -8.13 10.68 5.47
CA ASP A 199 -8.15 11.05 6.88
C ASP A 199 -9.46 10.54 7.50
N ILE A 200 -9.40 9.35 8.08
CA ILE A 200 -10.57 8.71 8.74
C ILE A 200 -11.01 9.46 10.01
N PHE A 201 -10.25 10.45 10.48
CA PHE A 201 -10.55 11.25 11.66
C PHE A 201 -11.09 12.65 11.31
N LYS A 202 -11.12 13.04 10.05
CA LYS A 202 -11.85 14.25 9.63
C LYS A 202 -13.34 13.94 9.63
N LYS A 203 -14.00 14.44 10.67
CA LYS A 203 -15.46 14.59 10.70
C LYS A 203 -15.86 15.88 10.01
#